data_cac58baa26d1d90dc05c35d82094a9a4
#
_entry.id   cac58baa26d1d90dc05c35d82094a9a4
#
_cell.length_a   1.000
_cell.length_b   1.000
_cell.length_c   1.000
_cell.angle_alpha   90.00
_cell.angle_beta   90.00
_cell.angle_gamma   90.00
#
_symmetry.space_group_name_H-M   'P 1'
#
loop_
_entity.id
_entity.type
_entity.pdbx_description
1 polymer ?
#
loop_
_entity_poly.entity_id
_entity_poly.type
_entity_poly.pdbx_seq_one_letter_code
_entity_poly.pdbx_strand_id
1 'polypeptide(L)'
;MYKLNLLLLLVVLPLDLFAETEQKSALSFFGAELSGNKEGSIPPWQGGIVTPPANYKPGDWHPDPFAKDAPLFTIDPSNAGQYQDKLSAGHRAMLARYPESYRLRVFPSRRSVSYPSAIAEQTLKYQGQARVVDDGAGIVGIVRGIPFPEPENGEQAIWNMRLSYKGGGYRGYFTTALTAKDGTYELGVSAHEIEYMYGDPRSTLANLNNIKTRAVMYTLRPAKNAGSIYLYHFLLNSRKEERRNWAYSPGKRRVKRSSMISHDQPMSGSDGIHIWDQGDMWLGPITEFNWTLLGKREMYVPYNAYQLHSGATAVDDIVAPKHINQDLARYELHRVWVVEATRREGSSHRYQRRRYYLDEDSWRVMFAEHYDEQGEVHRFSEAHHINYYEAKVFYTTLDTYYKLDTERYYLRHVDNDYSPFDFSFDQNASYYIPGRLKMKAKR
;
A
#
# COMPACT_ATOMS: atom_id res chain seq x y z
N MET A 1 -79.06 3.79 49.69
CA MET A 1 -77.57 3.84 49.91
C MET A 1 -76.92 2.88 48.93
N TYR A 2 -76.50 3.37 47.77
CA TYR A 2 -75.74 2.57 46.78
C TYR A 2 -74.41 3.23 46.59
N LYS A 3 -73.32 2.53 46.85
CA LYS A 3 -71.95 2.92 46.62
C LYS A 3 -71.59 2.55 45.17
N LEU A 4 -71.24 3.56 44.37
CA LEU A 4 -70.75 3.38 43.01
C LEU A 4 -69.21 3.23 43.07
N ASN A 5 -68.72 2.05 42.77
CA ASN A 5 -67.28 1.82 42.58
C ASN A 5 -66.87 2.13 41.16
N LEU A 6 -66.05 3.16 41.01
CA LEU A 6 -65.41 3.51 39.72
C LEU A 6 -64.13 2.73 39.56
N LEU A 7 -64.08 1.80 38.63
CA LEU A 7 -62.91 1.00 38.29
C LEU A 7 -62.10 1.80 37.22
N LEU A 8 -60.95 2.31 37.66
CA LEU A 8 -60.00 2.95 36.73
C LEU A 8 -59.16 1.88 36.05
N LEU A 9 -59.36 1.67 34.73
CA LEU A 9 -58.53 0.78 33.92
C LEU A 9 -57.29 1.53 33.48
N LEU A 10 -56.12 1.23 34.10
CA LEU A 10 -54.83 1.69 33.63
C LEU A 10 -54.38 0.85 32.45
N VAL A 11 -54.42 1.39 31.22
CA VAL A 11 -53.81 0.79 30.05
C VAL A 11 -52.30 1.13 30.10
N VAL A 12 -51.49 0.15 30.47
CA VAL A 12 -50.04 0.22 30.34
C VAL A 12 -49.68 -0.21 28.93
N LEU A 13 -49.32 0.74 28.09
CA LEU A 13 -48.66 0.49 26.81
C LEU A 13 -47.20 0.08 27.06
N PRO A 14 -46.69 -1.03 26.54
CA PRO A 14 -45.27 -1.31 26.60
C PRO A 14 -44.57 -0.37 25.61
N LEU A 15 -43.70 0.51 26.16
CA LEU A 15 -42.66 1.17 25.38
C LEU A 15 -41.58 0.11 25.11
N ASP A 16 -41.72 -0.58 24.00
CA ASP A 16 -40.58 -1.31 23.41
C ASP A 16 -39.59 -0.28 22.89
N LEU A 17 -38.66 0.11 23.75
CA LEU A 17 -37.43 0.77 23.36
C LEU A 17 -36.56 -0.29 22.67
N PHE A 18 -36.69 -0.42 21.36
CA PHE A 18 -35.67 -1.09 20.53
C PHE A 18 -34.43 -0.20 20.53
N ALA A 19 -33.61 -0.33 21.56
CA ALA A 19 -32.21 0.01 21.47
C ALA A 19 -31.58 -1.04 20.54
N GLU A 20 -31.43 -0.72 19.25
CA GLU A 20 -30.48 -1.42 18.38
C GLU A 20 -29.09 -1.24 19.03
N THR A 21 -28.71 -2.16 19.86
CA THR A 21 -27.30 -2.33 20.23
C THR A 21 -26.61 -2.74 18.93
N GLU A 22 -25.92 -1.80 18.29
CA GLU A 22 -24.94 -2.12 17.24
C GLU A 22 -23.98 -3.16 17.86
N GLN A 23 -24.17 -4.42 17.48
CA GLN A 23 -23.29 -5.50 17.92
C GLN A 23 -21.94 -5.24 17.22
N LYS A 24 -20.98 -4.67 17.96
CA LYS A 24 -19.64 -4.39 17.45
C LYS A 24 -19.10 -5.66 16.83
N SER A 25 -18.82 -5.62 15.51
CA SER A 25 -18.27 -6.76 14.78
C SER A 25 -17.00 -7.27 15.46
N ALA A 26 -16.83 -8.58 15.57
CA ALA A 26 -15.59 -9.17 16.05
C ALA A 26 -14.45 -8.78 15.10
N LEU A 27 -13.33 -8.33 15.67
CA LEU A 27 -12.14 -7.92 14.93
C LEU A 27 -11.13 -9.06 14.82
N SER A 28 -10.40 -9.07 13.72
CA SER A 28 -9.22 -9.91 13.53
C SER A 28 -8.05 -9.39 14.38
N PHE A 29 -6.97 -10.17 14.48
CA PHE A 29 -5.75 -9.74 15.17
C PHE A 29 -5.09 -8.51 14.53
N PHE A 30 -5.40 -8.21 13.27
CA PHE A 30 -4.90 -7.03 12.54
C PHE A 30 -5.90 -5.87 12.48
N GLY A 31 -7.06 -5.99 13.15
CA GLY A 31 -8.04 -4.91 13.34
C GLY A 31 -9.11 -4.80 12.24
N ALA A 32 -9.15 -5.74 11.29
CA ALA A 32 -10.22 -5.79 10.31
C ALA A 32 -11.48 -6.44 10.89
N GLU A 33 -12.65 -6.02 10.42
CA GLU A 33 -13.91 -6.65 10.76
C GLU A 33 -14.00 -8.04 10.15
N LEU A 34 -14.26 -9.06 10.97
CA LEU A 34 -14.38 -10.45 10.50
C LEU A 34 -15.64 -10.67 9.69
N SER A 35 -16.74 -10.00 10.03
CA SER A 35 -18.02 -10.10 9.31
C SER A 35 -17.98 -9.43 7.95
N GLY A 36 -18.86 -9.84 7.06
CA GLY A 36 -19.22 -9.10 5.84
C GLY A 36 -19.97 -7.81 6.17
N ASN A 37 -20.25 -7.01 5.13
CA ASN A 37 -21.13 -5.85 5.28
C ASN A 37 -22.61 -6.24 5.22
N LYS A 38 -23.48 -5.30 5.60
CA LYS A 38 -24.94 -5.53 5.66
C LYS A 38 -25.53 -5.89 4.29
N GLU A 39 -25.00 -5.31 3.22
CA GLU A 39 -25.45 -5.52 1.85
C GLU A 39 -24.95 -6.83 1.23
N GLY A 40 -24.05 -7.55 1.90
CA GLY A 40 -23.43 -8.80 1.42
C GLY A 40 -22.43 -8.60 0.27
N SER A 41 -22.12 -7.37 -0.08
CA SER A 41 -21.15 -7.04 -1.16
C SER A 41 -19.69 -7.18 -0.72
N ILE A 42 -19.39 -7.09 0.60
CA ILE A 42 -18.12 -7.46 1.19
C ILE A 42 -18.35 -8.74 2.00
N PRO A 43 -17.72 -9.88 1.64
CA PRO A 43 -17.90 -11.13 2.36
C PRO A 43 -17.18 -11.14 3.72
N PRO A 44 -17.51 -12.08 4.64
CA PRO A 44 -16.70 -12.32 5.83
C PRO A 44 -15.26 -12.70 5.46
N TRP A 45 -14.28 -12.28 6.28
CA TRP A 45 -12.90 -12.74 6.12
C TRP A 45 -12.73 -14.17 6.66
N GLN A 46 -12.21 -15.05 5.83
CA GLN A 46 -12.06 -16.49 6.10
C GLN A 46 -10.58 -16.94 6.08
N GLY A 47 -9.64 -16.04 6.39
CA GLY A 47 -8.21 -16.35 6.41
C GLY A 47 -7.47 -15.99 5.12
N GLY A 48 -8.16 -15.51 4.10
CA GLY A 48 -7.58 -15.17 2.80
C GLY A 48 -7.13 -16.41 1.99
N ILE A 49 -6.20 -16.20 1.05
CA ILE A 49 -5.60 -17.29 0.27
C ILE A 49 -4.45 -17.89 1.08
N VAL A 50 -4.64 -19.09 1.61
CA VAL A 50 -3.63 -19.81 2.40
C VAL A 50 -2.99 -20.97 1.64
N THR A 51 -3.62 -21.41 0.56
CA THR A 51 -3.12 -22.50 -0.31
C THR A 51 -3.00 -21.99 -1.74
N PRO A 52 -1.83 -22.08 -2.36
CA PRO A 52 -1.66 -21.73 -3.76
C PRO A 52 -2.59 -22.54 -4.69
N PRO A 53 -3.02 -21.98 -5.83
CA PRO A 53 -3.70 -22.74 -6.88
C PRO A 53 -2.87 -23.98 -7.30
N ALA A 54 -3.54 -25.10 -7.63
CA ALA A 54 -2.88 -26.37 -7.92
C ALA A 54 -1.91 -26.33 -9.12
N ASN A 55 -2.08 -25.37 -10.01
CA ASN A 55 -1.22 -25.15 -11.17
C ASN A 55 -0.04 -24.20 -10.91
N TYR A 56 0.09 -23.64 -9.69
CA TYR A 56 1.21 -22.78 -9.33
C TYR A 56 2.45 -23.60 -8.95
N LYS A 57 3.60 -23.14 -9.40
CA LYS A 57 4.92 -23.63 -8.96
C LYS A 57 5.75 -22.44 -8.43
N PRO A 58 6.51 -22.61 -7.34
CA PRO A 58 7.37 -21.54 -6.83
C PRO A 58 8.32 -21.00 -7.91
N GLY A 59 8.32 -19.68 -8.08
CA GLY A 59 9.10 -18.99 -9.11
C GLY A 59 8.37 -18.72 -10.42
N ASP A 60 7.20 -19.32 -10.64
CA ASP A 60 6.33 -18.98 -11.78
C ASP A 60 5.52 -17.72 -11.50
N TRP A 61 4.96 -17.13 -12.56
CA TRP A 61 3.92 -16.11 -12.44
C TRP A 61 2.69 -16.67 -11.72
N HIS A 62 2.07 -15.85 -10.88
CA HIS A 62 0.96 -16.28 -10.03
C HIS A 62 -0.32 -16.41 -10.85
N PRO A 63 -0.88 -17.64 -11.04
CA PRO A 63 -2.19 -17.79 -11.65
C PRO A 63 -3.27 -17.04 -10.87
N ASP A 64 -4.20 -16.44 -11.62
CA ASP A 64 -5.34 -15.74 -11.00
C ASP A 64 -6.31 -16.76 -10.35
N PRO A 65 -6.43 -16.78 -9.01
CA PRO A 65 -7.37 -17.68 -8.33
C PRO A 65 -8.84 -17.32 -8.60
N PHE A 66 -9.08 -16.13 -9.14
CA PHE A 66 -10.40 -15.58 -9.43
C PHE A 66 -10.65 -15.39 -10.93
N ALA A 67 -9.91 -16.08 -11.80
CA ALA A 67 -10.02 -15.97 -13.26
C ALA A 67 -11.41 -16.24 -13.83
N LYS A 68 -12.30 -16.89 -13.05
CA LYS A 68 -13.70 -17.16 -13.44
C LYS A 68 -14.65 -16.02 -13.06
N ASP A 69 -14.22 -15.04 -12.27
CA ASP A 69 -15.05 -13.91 -11.91
C ASP A 69 -15.30 -13.04 -13.15
N ALA A 70 -16.55 -12.68 -13.37
CA ALA A 70 -16.92 -11.65 -14.33
C ALA A 70 -17.16 -10.31 -13.60
N PRO A 71 -16.96 -9.17 -14.27
CA PRO A 71 -17.35 -7.89 -13.71
C PRO A 71 -18.87 -7.89 -13.37
N LEU A 72 -19.21 -7.42 -12.19
CA LEU A 72 -20.59 -7.22 -11.77
C LEU A 72 -21.21 -6.04 -12.54
N PHE A 73 -20.45 -4.99 -12.72
CA PHE A 73 -20.77 -3.78 -13.48
C PHE A 73 -19.50 -2.97 -13.75
N THR A 74 -19.65 -1.95 -14.57
CA THR A 74 -18.60 -0.98 -14.84
C THR A 74 -19.06 0.40 -14.38
N ILE A 75 -18.21 1.12 -13.67
CA ILE A 75 -18.42 2.54 -13.31
C ILE A 75 -17.73 3.37 -14.37
N ASP A 76 -18.49 4.24 -15.01
CA ASP A 76 -18.05 5.23 -16.00
C ASP A 76 -18.73 6.58 -15.72
N PRO A 77 -18.47 7.64 -16.49
CA PRO A 77 -19.06 8.96 -16.25
C PRO A 77 -20.58 8.97 -16.28
N SER A 78 -21.25 8.05 -16.99
CA SER A 78 -22.71 8.03 -17.13
C SER A 78 -23.41 7.58 -15.83
N ASN A 79 -22.74 6.78 -14.99
CA ASN A 79 -23.33 6.21 -13.78
C ASN A 79 -22.54 6.53 -12.50
N ALA A 80 -21.39 7.22 -12.58
CA ALA A 80 -20.52 7.53 -11.43
C ALA A 80 -21.26 8.22 -10.28
N GLY A 81 -22.30 9.02 -10.59
CA GLY A 81 -23.13 9.69 -9.59
C GLY A 81 -23.83 8.73 -8.61
N GLN A 82 -24.13 7.49 -9.04
CA GLN A 82 -24.77 6.46 -8.22
C GLN A 82 -23.79 5.86 -7.18
N TYR A 83 -22.49 6.02 -7.39
CA TYR A 83 -21.42 5.43 -6.58
C TYR A 83 -20.54 6.47 -5.89
N GLN A 84 -20.96 7.74 -5.87
CA GLN A 84 -20.13 8.87 -5.41
C GLN A 84 -19.58 8.66 -3.99
N ASP A 85 -20.32 8.03 -3.09
CA ASP A 85 -19.92 7.79 -1.69
C ASP A 85 -18.84 6.69 -1.56
N LYS A 86 -18.71 5.84 -2.61
CA LYS A 86 -17.72 4.76 -2.69
C LYS A 86 -16.57 5.07 -3.65
N LEU A 87 -16.58 6.25 -4.30
CA LEU A 87 -15.53 6.75 -5.17
C LEU A 87 -14.75 7.87 -4.48
N SER A 88 -13.42 7.80 -4.56
CA SER A 88 -12.56 8.87 -4.06
C SER A 88 -12.62 10.13 -4.95
N ALA A 89 -12.10 11.24 -4.47
CA ALA A 89 -11.97 12.45 -5.28
C ALA A 89 -11.05 12.20 -6.49
N GLY A 90 -10.00 11.38 -6.32
CA GLY A 90 -9.10 10.97 -7.40
C GLY A 90 -9.83 10.17 -8.49
N HIS A 91 -10.61 9.16 -8.13
CA HIS A 91 -11.41 8.39 -9.11
C HIS A 91 -12.39 9.29 -9.87
N ARG A 92 -13.09 10.20 -9.17
CA ARG A 92 -14.00 11.15 -9.81
C ARG A 92 -13.26 12.09 -10.77
N ALA A 93 -12.07 12.56 -10.39
CA ALA A 93 -11.25 13.41 -11.25
C ALA A 93 -10.78 12.65 -12.51
N MET A 94 -10.39 11.38 -12.39
CA MET A 94 -10.03 10.54 -13.54
C MET A 94 -11.20 10.31 -14.47
N LEU A 95 -12.38 9.95 -13.95
CA LEU A 95 -13.61 9.76 -14.72
C LEU A 95 -14.03 11.03 -15.47
N ALA A 96 -13.95 12.19 -14.79
CA ALA A 96 -14.30 13.48 -15.40
C ALA A 96 -13.30 13.91 -16.48
N ARG A 97 -12.00 13.61 -16.28
CA ARG A 97 -10.95 14.04 -17.21
C ARG A 97 -10.83 13.14 -18.44
N TYR A 98 -11.11 11.86 -18.28
CA TYR A 98 -10.97 10.85 -19.35
C TYR A 98 -12.27 10.08 -19.58
N PRO A 99 -13.37 10.78 -19.94
CA PRO A 99 -14.70 10.19 -19.97
C PRO A 99 -14.86 9.05 -20.99
N GLU A 100 -14.04 9.04 -22.03
CA GLU A 100 -14.12 8.04 -23.11
C GLU A 100 -13.30 6.78 -22.84
N SER A 101 -12.37 6.82 -21.86
CA SER A 101 -11.39 5.74 -21.71
C SER A 101 -11.21 5.23 -20.28
N TYR A 102 -11.34 6.11 -19.26
CA TYR A 102 -11.20 5.69 -17.87
C TYR A 102 -12.52 5.12 -17.34
N ARG A 103 -12.45 3.94 -16.75
CA ARG A 103 -13.58 3.23 -16.14
C ARG A 103 -13.10 2.31 -15.05
N LEU A 104 -13.95 1.97 -14.09
CA LEU A 104 -13.68 0.97 -13.07
C LEU A 104 -14.54 -0.27 -13.34
N ARG A 105 -13.91 -1.39 -13.68
CA ARG A 105 -14.58 -2.69 -13.79
C ARG A 105 -14.65 -3.30 -12.40
N VAL A 106 -15.87 -3.34 -11.84
CA VAL A 106 -16.10 -3.80 -10.46
C VAL A 106 -16.38 -5.29 -10.46
N PHE A 107 -15.63 -6.03 -9.70
CA PHE A 107 -15.73 -7.47 -9.52
C PHE A 107 -16.25 -7.83 -8.12
N PRO A 108 -16.67 -9.10 -7.88
CA PRO A 108 -16.99 -9.57 -6.55
C PRO A 108 -15.80 -9.37 -5.60
N SER A 109 -16.06 -8.85 -4.41
CA SER A 109 -15.02 -8.66 -3.38
C SER A 109 -14.47 -10.00 -2.91
N ARG A 110 -13.14 -10.12 -2.92
CA ARG A 110 -12.39 -11.32 -2.55
C ARG A 110 -11.33 -10.92 -1.51
N ARG A 111 -11.66 -11.09 -0.24
CA ARG A 111 -10.75 -10.76 0.87
C ARG A 111 -9.59 -11.76 0.92
N SER A 112 -8.65 -11.61 -0.02
CA SER A 112 -7.59 -12.56 -0.31
C SER A 112 -6.39 -12.48 0.63
N VAL A 113 -6.28 -11.42 1.43
CA VAL A 113 -5.15 -11.22 2.34
C VAL A 113 -5.04 -12.35 3.35
N SER A 114 -3.85 -12.90 3.45
CA SER A 114 -3.50 -13.93 4.43
C SER A 114 -2.21 -13.59 5.15
N TYR A 115 -2.00 -14.18 6.32
CA TYR A 115 -0.82 -13.96 7.15
C TYR A 115 -0.22 -15.28 7.63
N PRO A 116 1.11 -15.37 7.82
CA PRO A 116 1.71 -16.42 8.62
C PRO A 116 1.23 -16.35 10.08
N SER A 117 1.02 -17.51 10.75
CA SER A 117 0.59 -17.56 12.15
C SER A 117 1.51 -16.78 13.09
N ALA A 118 2.81 -16.76 12.79
CA ALA A 118 3.80 -16.01 13.55
C ALA A 118 3.51 -14.49 13.62
N ILE A 119 2.83 -13.91 12.63
CA ILE A 119 2.46 -12.48 12.66
C ILE A 119 1.30 -12.27 13.62
N ALA A 120 0.30 -13.17 13.65
CA ALA A 120 -0.79 -13.14 14.63
C ALA A 120 -0.25 -13.29 16.06
N GLU A 121 0.61 -14.30 16.29
CA GLU A 121 1.24 -14.55 17.58
C GLU A 121 2.02 -13.34 18.10
N GLN A 122 2.81 -12.69 17.23
CA GLN A 122 3.58 -11.51 17.62
C GLN A 122 2.68 -10.28 17.86
N THR A 123 1.62 -10.11 17.06
CA THR A 123 0.65 -9.03 17.29
C THR A 123 -0.01 -9.18 18.68
N LEU A 124 -0.49 -10.36 18.99
CA LEU A 124 -1.11 -10.66 20.30
C LEU A 124 -0.10 -10.51 21.46
N LYS A 125 1.14 -11.02 21.28
CA LYS A 125 2.20 -10.91 22.28
C LYS A 125 2.52 -9.47 22.66
N TYR A 126 2.53 -8.55 21.69
CA TYR A 126 2.87 -7.14 21.90
C TYR A 126 1.64 -6.22 21.96
N GLN A 127 0.44 -6.78 22.06
CA GLN A 127 -0.79 -6.00 22.14
C GLN A 127 -0.72 -4.98 23.28
N GLY A 128 -1.03 -3.71 23.01
CA GLY A 128 -1.00 -2.61 23.96
C GLY A 128 0.41 -2.15 24.38
N GLN A 129 1.49 -2.73 23.85
CA GLN A 129 2.86 -2.33 24.18
C GLN A 129 3.48 -1.36 23.16
N ALA A 130 2.98 -1.35 21.92
CA ALA A 130 3.45 -0.43 20.88
C ALA A 130 3.19 1.02 21.26
N ARG A 131 4.18 1.89 21.07
CA ARG A 131 4.05 3.34 21.31
C ARG A 131 4.76 4.11 20.21
N VAL A 132 4.09 5.12 19.68
CA VAL A 132 4.71 6.15 18.85
C VAL A 132 5.53 7.07 19.76
N VAL A 133 6.76 7.39 19.38
CA VAL A 133 7.70 8.18 20.18
C VAL A 133 8.34 9.26 19.33
N ASP A 134 9.01 10.21 20.01
CA ASP A 134 9.80 11.27 19.37
C ASP A 134 8.98 12.09 18.35
N ASP A 135 7.78 12.49 18.75
CA ASP A 135 6.86 13.32 17.95
C ASP A 135 6.50 12.66 16.59
N GLY A 136 6.22 11.38 16.61
CA GLY A 136 5.88 10.58 15.42
C GLY A 136 7.08 9.98 14.68
N ALA A 137 8.31 10.40 15.00
CA ALA A 137 9.52 9.99 14.30
C ALA A 137 9.89 8.52 14.49
N GLY A 138 9.37 7.86 15.51
CA GLY A 138 9.74 6.50 15.86
C GLY A 138 8.62 5.69 16.49
N ILE A 139 8.86 4.38 16.58
CA ILE A 139 7.99 3.41 17.27
C ILE A 139 8.83 2.47 18.12
N VAL A 140 8.29 2.07 19.25
CA VAL A 140 8.90 1.11 20.20
C VAL A 140 7.85 0.10 20.69
N GLY A 141 8.31 -0.95 21.35
CA GLY A 141 7.45 -1.91 22.07
C GLY A 141 6.86 -3.01 21.19
N ILE A 142 7.24 -3.11 19.91
CA ILE A 142 6.75 -4.17 19.02
C ILE A 142 7.81 -4.58 18.00
N VAL A 143 7.76 -5.85 17.59
CA VAL A 143 8.49 -6.41 16.44
C VAL A 143 7.65 -7.49 15.77
N ARG A 144 7.65 -7.51 14.42
CA ARG A 144 6.98 -8.55 13.60
C ARG A 144 5.47 -8.67 13.74
N GLY A 145 4.78 -7.69 14.27
CA GLY A 145 3.33 -7.68 14.44
C GLY A 145 2.71 -6.38 13.93
N ILE A 146 1.41 -6.29 13.97
CA ILE A 146 0.65 -5.07 13.68
C ILE A 146 0.62 -4.20 14.94
N PRO A 147 1.18 -2.98 14.90
CA PRO A 147 1.34 -2.17 16.12
C PRO A 147 0.03 -1.74 16.77
N PHE A 148 -0.93 -1.32 15.98
CA PHE A 148 -2.18 -0.71 16.43
C PHE A 148 -3.37 -1.28 15.65
N PRO A 149 -3.84 -2.51 15.96
CA PRO A 149 -4.99 -3.10 15.26
C PRO A 149 -6.24 -2.19 15.28
N GLU A 150 -6.44 -1.47 16.36
CA GLU A 150 -7.46 -0.44 16.51
C GLU A 150 -6.77 0.93 16.71
N PRO A 151 -6.37 1.63 15.61
CA PRO A 151 -5.66 2.90 15.75
C PRO A 151 -6.58 4.01 16.26
N GLU A 152 -6.08 4.81 17.19
CA GLU A 152 -6.78 5.95 17.78
C GLU A 152 -6.61 7.24 16.98
N ASN A 153 -5.57 7.30 16.15
CA ASN A 153 -5.20 8.49 15.37
C ASN A 153 -4.48 8.14 14.08
N GLY A 154 -4.24 9.15 13.24
CA GLY A 154 -3.62 8.97 11.93
C GLY A 154 -2.16 8.52 12.01
N GLU A 155 -1.41 8.91 13.03
CA GLU A 155 -0.01 8.47 13.21
C GLU A 155 0.08 6.97 13.45
N GLN A 156 -0.81 6.41 14.30
CA GLN A 156 -0.88 4.97 14.55
C GLN A 156 -1.24 4.21 13.26
N ALA A 157 -2.22 4.70 12.48
CA ALA A 157 -2.60 4.09 11.21
C ALA A 157 -1.46 4.10 10.18
N ILE A 158 -0.72 5.20 10.08
CA ILE A 158 0.45 5.30 9.19
C ILE A 158 1.60 4.40 9.68
N TRP A 159 1.78 4.21 10.97
CA TRP A 159 2.76 3.25 11.48
C TRP A 159 2.36 1.80 11.16
N ASN A 160 1.07 1.45 11.20
CA ASN A 160 0.60 0.14 10.71
C ASN A 160 0.97 -0.07 9.24
N MET A 161 0.72 0.91 8.38
CA MET A 161 1.08 0.87 6.97
C MET A 161 2.60 0.69 6.79
N ARG A 162 3.42 1.46 7.50
CA ARG A 162 4.89 1.39 7.40
C ARG A 162 5.46 0.05 7.83
N LEU A 163 4.81 -0.62 8.77
CA LEU A 163 5.24 -1.90 9.35
C LEU A 163 4.35 -3.08 8.91
N SER A 164 3.43 -2.85 7.96
CA SER A 164 2.62 -3.90 7.37
C SER A 164 3.50 -5.06 6.89
N TYR A 165 2.99 -6.28 7.01
CA TYR A 165 3.73 -7.49 6.65
C TYR A 165 4.04 -7.52 5.14
N LYS A 166 5.32 -7.73 4.82
CA LYS A 166 5.86 -7.78 3.44
C LYS A 166 6.82 -8.96 3.26
N GLY A 167 6.67 -10.02 4.07
CA GLY A 167 7.65 -11.09 4.14
C GLY A 167 8.93 -10.72 4.88
N GLY A 168 9.88 -11.63 4.93
CA GLY A 168 11.23 -11.38 5.48
C GLY A 168 12.12 -10.58 4.54
N GLY A 169 11.76 -10.52 3.28
CA GLY A 169 12.49 -9.84 2.22
C GLY A 169 12.14 -10.43 0.87
N TYR A 170 12.73 -9.89 -0.18
CA TYR A 170 12.65 -10.42 -1.52
C TYR A 170 13.84 -9.98 -2.38
N ARG A 171 14.05 -10.68 -3.48
CA ARG A 171 14.80 -10.16 -4.62
C ARG A 171 13.92 -10.16 -5.86
N GLY A 172 14.19 -9.24 -6.78
CA GLY A 172 13.46 -9.16 -8.04
C GLY A 172 13.86 -7.95 -8.85
N TYR A 173 13.26 -7.84 -10.01
CA TYR A 173 13.39 -6.64 -10.83
C TYR A 173 12.41 -5.58 -10.34
N PHE A 174 12.81 -4.35 -10.54
CA PHE A 174 12.01 -3.18 -10.24
C PHE A 174 12.06 -2.28 -11.45
N THR A 175 11.02 -2.37 -12.25
CA THR A 175 10.91 -1.62 -13.50
C THR A 175 10.00 -0.41 -13.32
N THR A 176 10.29 0.60 -14.08
CA THR A 176 9.52 1.86 -14.10
C THR A 176 9.27 2.28 -15.53
N ALA A 177 8.11 2.87 -15.80
CA ALA A 177 7.81 3.46 -17.08
C ALA A 177 7.38 4.93 -16.89
N LEU A 178 8.08 5.84 -17.55
CA LEU A 178 7.70 7.24 -17.67
C LEU A 178 6.95 7.43 -18.98
N THR A 179 5.67 7.78 -18.92
CA THR A 179 4.84 7.90 -20.11
C THR A 179 4.81 9.33 -20.65
N ALA A 180 4.69 9.43 -21.96
CA ALA A 180 4.25 10.64 -22.66
C ALA A 180 2.71 10.64 -22.83
N LYS A 181 2.15 11.76 -23.24
CA LYS A 181 0.69 11.94 -23.39
C LYS A 181 0.08 11.02 -24.47
N ASP A 182 0.86 10.65 -25.48
CA ASP A 182 0.48 9.77 -26.57
C ASP A 182 0.58 8.28 -26.24
N GLY A 183 1.03 7.93 -25.01
CA GLY A 183 1.23 6.55 -24.56
C GLY A 183 2.62 5.98 -24.86
N THR A 184 3.51 6.70 -25.55
CA THR A 184 4.92 6.30 -25.61
C THR A 184 5.57 6.38 -24.23
N TYR A 185 6.59 5.57 -23.96
CA TYR A 185 7.21 5.50 -22.64
C TYR A 185 8.70 5.19 -22.66
N GLU A 186 9.38 5.56 -21.57
CA GLU A 186 10.78 5.22 -21.30
C GLU A 186 10.87 4.27 -20.11
N LEU A 187 11.60 3.15 -20.26
CA LEU A 187 11.82 2.19 -19.20
C LEU A 187 13.08 2.50 -18.40
N GLY A 188 12.93 2.50 -17.07
CA GLY A 188 14.01 2.34 -16.12
C GLY A 188 13.97 0.93 -15.53
N VAL A 189 15.14 0.29 -15.35
CA VAL A 189 15.23 -1.07 -14.81
C VAL A 189 16.28 -1.12 -13.71
N SER A 190 15.90 -1.68 -12.58
CA SER A 190 16.82 -2.00 -11.49
C SER A 190 16.52 -3.39 -10.91
N ALA A 191 17.53 -4.05 -10.34
CA ALA A 191 17.33 -5.23 -9.53
C ALA A 191 17.42 -4.85 -8.06
N HIS A 192 16.56 -5.41 -7.23
CA HIS A 192 16.47 -5.14 -5.81
C HIS A 192 16.68 -6.41 -4.99
N GLU A 193 17.37 -6.26 -3.88
CA GLU A 193 17.56 -7.27 -2.83
C GLU A 193 17.21 -6.59 -1.50
N ILE A 194 16.11 -6.99 -0.90
CA ILE A 194 15.52 -6.29 0.26
C ILE A 194 15.36 -7.27 1.42
N GLU A 195 15.65 -6.77 2.64
CA GLU A 195 15.35 -7.41 3.91
C GLU A 195 14.41 -6.53 4.71
N TYR A 196 13.29 -7.10 5.16
CA TYR A 196 12.32 -6.45 6.04
C TYR A 196 12.43 -7.00 7.45
N MET A 197 12.95 -6.21 8.39
CA MET A 197 13.16 -6.62 9.77
C MET A 197 11.86 -7.04 10.48
N TYR A 198 10.72 -6.45 10.10
CA TYR A 198 9.42 -6.79 10.69
C TYR A 198 8.78 -8.06 10.11
N GLY A 199 9.30 -8.61 9.03
CA GLY A 199 8.90 -9.89 8.49
C GLY A 199 9.92 -11.01 8.76
N ASP A 200 11.17 -10.67 9.14
CA ASP A 200 12.22 -11.63 9.40
C ASP A 200 12.01 -12.35 10.74
N PRO A 201 11.86 -13.68 10.74
CA PRO A 201 11.65 -14.45 11.97
C PRO A 201 12.80 -14.33 12.99
N ARG A 202 14.00 -13.94 12.56
CA ARG A 202 15.18 -13.71 13.42
C ARG A 202 15.13 -12.39 14.18
N SER A 203 14.24 -11.47 13.77
CA SER A 203 14.15 -10.15 14.40
C SER A 203 13.53 -10.20 15.79
N THR A 204 14.17 -9.51 16.71
CA THR A 204 13.75 -9.32 18.11
C THR A 204 13.87 -7.84 18.46
N LEU A 205 13.21 -7.40 19.55
CA LEU A 205 13.38 -6.02 20.04
C LEU A 205 14.83 -5.66 20.31
N ALA A 206 15.65 -6.63 20.74
CA ALA A 206 17.06 -6.41 21.08
C ALA A 206 17.97 -6.22 19.85
N ASN A 207 17.65 -6.84 18.70
CA ASN A 207 18.53 -6.86 17.53
C ASN A 207 18.07 -5.96 16.36
N LEU A 208 16.95 -5.24 16.49
CA LEU A 208 16.47 -4.30 15.46
C LEU A 208 17.47 -3.18 15.15
N ASN A 209 18.26 -2.75 16.15
CA ASN A 209 19.30 -1.72 16.00
C ASN A 209 18.82 -0.48 15.21
N ASN A 210 17.59 -0.03 15.51
CA ASN A 210 16.93 1.09 14.83
C ASN A 210 16.72 0.88 13.30
N ILE A 211 16.86 -0.32 12.77
CA ILE A 211 16.71 -0.61 11.34
C ILE A 211 15.36 -1.27 11.08
N LYS A 212 14.61 -0.71 10.13
CA LYS A 212 13.35 -1.26 9.63
C LYS A 212 13.57 -2.13 8.38
N THR A 213 14.41 -1.67 7.46
CA THR A 213 14.64 -2.30 6.16
C THR A 213 16.08 -2.07 5.73
N ARG A 214 16.69 -3.08 5.12
CA ARG A 214 17.93 -2.95 4.36
C ARG A 214 17.64 -3.27 2.90
N ALA A 215 18.23 -2.50 1.98
CA ALA A 215 18.02 -2.70 0.55
C ALA A 215 19.32 -2.48 -0.24
N VAL A 216 19.60 -3.37 -1.17
CA VAL A 216 20.59 -3.17 -2.22
C VAL A 216 19.85 -3.03 -3.54
N MET A 217 20.19 -2.01 -4.32
CA MET A 217 19.57 -1.71 -5.61
C MET A 217 20.65 -1.59 -6.67
N TYR A 218 20.47 -2.31 -7.78
CA TYR A 218 21.39 -2.32 -8.93
C TYR A 218 20.72 -1.64 -10.09
N THR A 219 21.26 -0.55 -10.62
CA THR A 219 20.72 0.09 -11.83
C THR A 219 21.17 -0.69 -13.06
N LEU A 220 20.21 -1.13 -13.88
CA LEU A 220 20.43 -1.86 -15.13
C LEU A 220 20.15 -0.97 -16.35
N ARG A 221 19.13 -0.11 -16.28
CA ARG A 221 18.77 0.87 -17.32
C ARG A 221 18.38 2.20 -16.67
N PRO A 222 18.60 3.34 -17.32
CA PRO A 222 19.24 3.53 -18.64
C PRO A 222 20.76 3.30 -18.61
N ALA A 223 21.35 3.06 -19.78
CA ALA A 223 22.78 2.71 -19.94
C ALA A 223 23.75 3.71 -19.25
N LYS A 224 23.42 5.02 -19.26
CA LYS A 224 24.21 6.07 -18.60
C LYS A 224 24.42 5.86 -17.09
N ASN A 225 23.53 5.13 -16.42
CA ASN A 225 23.52 4.88 -14.98
C ASN A 225 23.77 3.39 -14.65
N ALA A 226 23.85 2.52 -15.66
CA ALA A 226 24.02 1.09 -15.49
C ALA A 226 25.27 0.74 -14.69
N GLY A 227 25.18 -0.28 -13.82
CA GLY A 227 26.24 -0.68 -12.91
C GLY A 227 26.38 0.15 -11.63
N SER A 228 25.56 1.21 -11.46
CA SER A 228 25.46 1.91 -10.18
C SER A 228 24.77 1.01 -9.16
N ILE A 229 25.30 0.97 -7.92
CA ILE A 229 24.71 0.16 -6.84
C ILE A 229 24.49 1.05 -5.63
N TYR A 230 23.31 0.93 -5.04
CA TYR A 230 22.92 1.70 -3.86
C TYR A 230 22.63 0.74 -2.71
N LEU A 231 23.06 1.11 -1.50
CA LEU A 231 22.70 0.45 -0.26
C LEU A 231 21.97 1.44 0.62
N TYR A 232 20.81 1.04 1.11
CA TYR A 232 19.97 1.83 2.00
C TYR A 232 19.71 1.07 3.30
N HIS A 233 19.81 1.78 4.43
CA HIS A 233 19.26 1.35 5.70
C HIS A 233 18.15 2.33 6.10
N PHE A 234 16.91 1.89 6.03
CA PHE A 234 15.75 2.66 6.47
C PHE A 234 15.53 2.45 7.96
N LEU A 235 15.36 3.53 8.70
CA LEU A 235 15.35 3.53 10.15
C LEU A 235 13.93 3.43 10.71
N LEU A 236 13.80 2.85 11.92
CA LEU A 236 12.58 2.86 12.71
C LEU A 236 12.34 4.23 13.35
N ASN A 237 13.40 4.89 13.79
CA ASN A 237 13.32 6.18 14.46
C ASN A 237 14.34 7.13 13.83
N SER A 238 13.82 8.13 13.12
CA SER A 238 14.63 9.11 12.38
C SER A 238 15.20 10.21 13.27
N ARG A 239 14.73 10.37 14.52
CA ARG A 239 15.33 11.32 15.50
C ARG A 239 16.60 10.80 16.11
N LYS A 240 16.74 9.47 16.25
CA LYS A 240 17.94 8.86 16.83
C LYS A 240 19.16 8.94 15.93
N GLU A 241 18.95 8.82 14.62
CA GLU A 241 20.02 8.92 13.63
C GLU A 241 19.45 9.17 12.24
N GLU A 242 20.29 9.71 11.37
CA GLU A 242 19.95 9.92 9.96
C GLU A 242 19.94 8.60 9.16
N ARG A 243 19.12 8.54 8.12
CA ARG A 243 19.12 7.45 7.14
C ARG A 243 20.52 7.20 6.61
N ARG A 244 20.91 5.94 6.52
CA ARG A 244 22.24 5.54 6.07
C ARG A 244 22.17 5.10 4.61
N ASN A 245 22.83 5.84 3.72
CA ASN A 245 22.88 5.54 2.30
C ASN A 245 24.32 5.49 1.80
N TRP A 246 24.60 4.51 0.93
CA TRP A 246 25.90 4.42 0.22
C TRP A 246 25.64 4.18 -1.25
N ALA A 247 26.50 4.72 -2.10
CA ALA A 247 26.46 4.52 -3.54
C ALA A 247 27.83 4.05 -4.04
N TYR A 248 27.81 3.01 -4.88
CA TYR A 248 28.93 2.63 -5.72
C TYR A 248 28.73 3.21 -7.11
N SER A 249 29.75 3.87 -7.64
CA SER A 249 29.77 4.39 -9.01
C SER A 249 30.75 3.60 -9.85
N PRO A 250 30.37 2.99 -10.98
CA PRO A 250 31.25 2.21 -11.82
C PRO A 250 32.36 3.05 -12.44
N GLY A 251 32.08 4.28 -12.85
CA GLY A 251 33.09 5.20 -13.42
C GLY A 251 34.20 5.59 -12.42
N LYS A 252 33.86 5.72 -11.13
CA LYS A 252 34.82 6.06 -10.07
C LYS A 252 35.36 4.85 -9.32
N ARG A 253 34.78 3.66 -9.49
CA ARG A 253 35.10 2.41 -8.79
C ARG A 253 35.19 2.55 -7.27
N ARG A 254 34.41 3.45 -6.70
CA ARG A 254 34.42 3.82 -5.27
C ARG A 254 33.02 3.74 -4.67
N VAL A 255 32.97 3.30 -3.42
CA VAL A 255 31.81 3.42 -2.56
C VAL A 255 31.92 4.71 -1.77
N LYS A 256 30.88 5.53 -1.78
CA LYS A 256 30.78 6.74 -0.97
C LYS A 256 29.49 6.70 -0.16
N ARG A 257 29.50 7.29 1.04
CA ARG A 257 28.26 7.65 1.72
C ARG A 257 27.57 8.70 0.86
N SER A 258 26.32 8.45 0.53
CA SER A 258 25.50 9.39 -0.24
C SER A 258 24.89 10.41 0.71
N SER A 259 24.84 11.68 0.29
CA SER A 259 24.07 12.70 0.99
C SER A 259 22.60 12.31 1.04
N MET A 260 21.88 12.76 2.06
CA MET A 260 20.43 12.62 2.08
C MET A 260 19.82 13.41 0.89
N ILE A 261 18.96 12.75 0.15
CA ILE A 261 18.08 13.41 -0.80
C ILE A 261 16.84 13.83 0.00
N SER A 262 16.42 15.08 -0.14
CA SER A 262 15.17 15.53 0.48
C SER A 262 13.99 14.63 0.04
N HIS A 263 13.10 14.34 0.95
CA HIS A 263 11.99 13.41 0.72
C HIS A 263 11.04 13.87 -0.39
N ASP A 264 10.95 15.17 -0.63
CA ASP A 264 10.12 15.79 -1.67
C ASP A 264 10.84 16.02 -3.00
N GLN A 265 12.11 15.59 -3.13
CA GLN A 265 12.84 15.69 -4.39
C GLN A 265 12.27 14.70 -5.43
N PRO A 266 12.23 15.10 -6.71
CA PRO A 266 11.89 14.19 -7.78
C PRO A 266 12.78 12.95 -7.80
N MET A 267 12.16 11.78 -8.02
CA MET A 267 12.92 10.57 -8.29
C MET A 267 13.52 10.64 -9.70
N SER A 268 14.76 10.22 -9.82
CA SER A 268 15.43 10.19 -11.13
C SER A 268 14.66 9.34 -12.13
N GLY A 269 14.42 9.85 -13.33
CA GLY A 269 13.68 9.17 -14.40
C GLY A 269 12.16 9.28 -14.30
N SER A 270 11.62 10.09 -13.39
CA SER A 270 10.17 10.29 -13.24
C SER A 270 9.66 11.64 -13.74
N ASP A 271 10.54 12.51 -14.23
CA ASP A 271 10.23 13.89 -14.66
C ASP A 271 9.34 14.65 -13.63
N GLY A 272 9.62 14.45 -12.34
CA GLY A 272 8.91 15.08 -11.24
C GLY A 272 7.47 14.58 -11.01
N ILE A 273 7.02 13.55 -11.72
CA ILE A 273 5.72 12.92 -11.47
C ILE A 273 5.76 12.13 -10.16
N HIS A 274 6.89 11.49 -9.86
CA HIS A 274 7.11 10.75 -8.63
C HIS A 274 8.23 11.38 -7.80
N ILE A 275 8.05 11.48 -6.49
CA ILE A 275 9.04 11.98 -5.52
C ILE A 275 9.47 10.87 -4.56
N TRP A 276 10.59 11.09 -3.87
CA TRP A 276 11.21 10.07 -3.02
C TRP A 276 10.31 9.50 -1.92
N ASP A 277 9.45 10.32 -1.33
CA ASP A 277 8.56 9.86 -0.27
C ASP A 277 7.30 9.10 -0.76
N GLN A 278 7.07 9.04 -2.06
CA GLN A 278 5.98 8.25 -2.65
C GLN A 278 6.37 6.77 -2.87
N GLY A 279 7.58 6.35 -2.49
CA GLY A 279 7.95 4.94 -2.49
C GLY A 279 6.99 4.15 -1.61
N ASP A 280 6.51 2.97 -2.09
CA ASP A 280 5.55 2.15 -1.36
C ASP A 280 4.30 2.95 -0.95
N MET A 281 3.84 3.85 -1.82
CA MET A 281 2.83 4.90 -1.65
C MET A 281 3.18 5.96 -0.60
N TRP A 282 3.87 5.59 0.48
CA TRP A 282 4.40 6.50 1.49
C TRP A 282 5.68 5.97 2.17
N LEU A 283 6.79 6.68 2.02
CA LEU A 283 8.08 6.35 2.64
C LEU A 283 8.73 7.55 3.36
N GLY A 284 8.04 8.66 3.42
CA GLY A 284 8.52 9.92 3.99
C GLY A 284 8.63 9.94 5.51
N PRO A 285 9.14 11.03 6.09
CA PRO A 285 9.15 11.26 7.53
C PRO A 285 7.73 11.61 8.01
N ILE A 286 7.27 10.92 9.04
CA ILE A 286 5.95 11.17 9.63
C ILE A 286 5.87 12.60 10.20
N THR A 287 6.98 13.11 10.69
CA THR A 287 7.11 14.43 11.33
C THR A 287 6.87 15.64 10.43
N GLU A 288 6.82 15.46 9.11
CA GLU A 288 6.53 16.55 8.17
C GLU A 288 5.03 16.92 8.13
N PHE A 289 4.17 16.05 8.66
CA PHE A 289 2.71 16.18 8.57
C PHE A 289 2.02 15.98 9.91
N ASN A 290 0.87 16.62 10.06
CA ASN A 290 -0.15 16.24 11.03
C ASN A 290 -1.03 15.17 10.39
N TRP A 291 -1.28 14.09 11.12
CA TRP A 291 -1.99 12.93 10.62
C TRP A 291 -3.35 12.79 11.29
N THR A 292 -4.42 12.89 10.52
CA THR A 292 -5.80 12.78 10.99
C THR A 292 -6.40 11.47 10.50
N LEU A 293 -6.95 10.67 11.42
CA LEU A 293 -7.74 9.48 11.10
C LEU A 293 -9.18 9.91 10.84
N LEU A 294 -9.64 9.77 9.59
CA LEU A 294 -11.00 10.14 9.17
C LEU A 294 -12.01 8.98 9.31
N GLY A 295 -11.56 7.84 9.85
CA GLY A 295 -12.39 6.65 10.06
C GLY A 295 -12.34 5.64 8.90
N LYS A 296 -13.21 4.62 8.98
CA LYS A 296 -13.37 3.59 7.93
C LYS A 296 -14.43 4.00 6.92
N ARG A 297 -14.23 3.55 5.65
CA ARG A 297 -15.21 3.69 4.57
C ARG A 297 -15.18 2.47 3.68
N GLU A 298 -16.31 2.17 3.05
CA GLU A 298 -16.39 1.19 1.96
C GLU A 298 -16.10 1.92 0.64
N MET A 299 -15.06 1.49 -0.06
CA MET A 299 -14.58 2.15 -1.28
C MET A 299 -14.27 1.11 -2.36
N TYR A 300 -14.46 1.48 -3.63
CA TYR A 300 -13.91 0.69 -4.73
C TYR A 300 -12.40 0.94 -4.80
N VAL A 301 -11.64 -0.15 -4.72
CA VAL A 301 -10.18 -0.12 -4.68
C VAL A 301 -9.58 -1.09 -5.70
N PRO A 302 -8.39 -0.83 -6.26
CA PRO A 302 -7.66 -1.84 -7.02
C PRO A 302 -7.36 -3.04 -6.12
N TYR A 303 -7.72 -4.27 -6.55
CA TYR A 303 -7.54 -5.45 -5.70
C TYR A 303 -7.39 -6.71 -6.56
N ASN A 304 -6.59 -7.69 -6.13
CA ASN A 304 -6.41 -8.96 -6.84
C ASN A 304 -6.03 -8.77 -8.32
N ALA A 305 -5.06 -7.92 -8.59
CA ALA A 305 -4.67 -7.43 -9.92
C ALA A 305 -3.84 -8.47 -10.72
N TYR A 306 -4.26 -9.73 -10.73
CA TYR A 306 -3.50 -10.83 -11.35
C TYR A 306 -3.35 -10.70 -12.87
N GLN A 307 -4.26 -10.00 -13.57
CA GLN A 307 -4.11 -9.75 -15.00
C GLN A 307 -2.95 -8.78 -15.28
N LEU A 308 -2.79 -7.75 -14.46
CA LEU A 308 -1.65 -6.83 -14.52
C LEU A 308 -0.34 -7.50 -14.11
N HIS A 309 -0.40 -8.56 -13.29
CA HIS A 309 0.76 -9.35 -12.84
C HIS A 309 1.19 -10.43 -13.84
N SER A 310 0.32 -10.80 -14.76
CA SER A 310 0.54 -11.96 -15.63
C SER A 310 1.77 -11.81 -16.51
N GLY A 311 2.63 -12.83 -16.55
CA GLY A 311 3.73 -12.90 -17.53
C GLY A 311 3.27 -13.07 -18.99
N ALA A 312 1.98 -13.30 -19.23
CA ALA A 312 1.38 -13.27 -20.57
C ALA A 312 0.92 -11.86 -21.00
N THR A 313 0.96 -10.88 -20.08
CA THR A 313 0.63 -9.49 -20.34
C THR A 313 1.91 -8.70 -20.56
N ALA A 314 2.14 -8.18 -21.75
CA ALA A 314 3.32 -7.37 -22.05
C ALA A 314 3.17 -5.95 -21.44
N VAL A 315 4.28 -5.27 -21.24
CA VAL A 315 4.27 -3.86 -20.80
C VAL A 315 3.48 -2.99 -21.77
N ASP A 316 3.57 -3.25 -23.09
CA ASP A 316 2.81 -2.55 -24.14
C ASP A 316 1.29 -2.74 -24.01
N ASP A 317 0.82 -3.84 -23.44
CA ASP A 317 -0.60 -4.07 -23.18
C ASP A 317 -1.11 -3.24 -21.97
N ILE A 318 -0.22 -2.96 -21.02
CA ILE A 318 -0.53 -2.20 -19.79
C ILE A 318 -0.52 -0.71 -20.05
N VAL A 319 0.49 -0.21 -20.79
CA VAL A 319 0.66 1.22 -21.04
C VAL A 319 -0.29 1.68 -22.13
N ALA A 320 -1.13 2.66 -21.81
CA ALA A 320 -2.02 3.31 -22.76
C ALA A 320 -1.88 4.83 -22.68
N PRO A 321 -2.38 5.62 -23.64
CA PRO A 321 -2.42 7.07 -23.52
C PRO A 321 -3.18 7.52 -22.27
N LYS A 322 -2.60 8.44 -21.49
CA LYS A 322 -3.20 9.14 -20.32
C LYS A 322 -3.36 8.30 -19.05
N HIS A 323 -3.58 7.01 -19.11
CA HIS A 323 -3.68 6.08 -17.98
C HIS A 323 -3.41 4.64 -18.43
N ILE A 324 -3.28 3.71 -17.49
CA ILE A 324 -3.12 2.29 -17.83
C ILE A 324 -4.38 1.75 -18.51
N ASN A 325 -4.21 0.63 -19.22
CA ASN A 325 -5.32 -0.10 -19.82
C ASN A 325 -6.28 -0.61 -18.73
N GLN A 326 -7.47 0.01 -18.64
CA GLN A 326 -8.48 -0.29 -17.62
C GLN A 326 -9.12 -1.67 -17.82
N ASP A 327 -8.95 -2.32 -18.97
CA ASP A 327 -9.43 -3.69 -19.17
C ASP A 327 -8.61 -4.74 -18.43
N LEU A 328 -7.39 -4.38 -18.00
CA LEU A 328 -6.53 -5.23 -17.17
C LEU A 328 -6.70 -4.95 -15.67
N ALA A 329 -7.31 -3.82 -15.31
CA ALA A 329 -7.51 -3.43 -13.92
C ALA A 329 -8.75 -4.15 -13.33
N ARG A 330 -8.64 -4.52 -12.05
CA ARG A 330 -9.71 -5.12 -11.26
C ARG A 330 -9.97 -4.24 -10.05
N TYR A 331 -11.23 -3.82 -9.87
CA TYR A 331 -11.67 -3.06 -8.70
C TYR A 331 -12.68 -3.88 -7.91
N GLU A 332 -12.58 -3.81 -6.59
CA GLU A 332 -13.46 -4.50 -5.66
C GLU A 332 -13.93 -3.54 -4.56
N LEU A 333 -15.07 -3.79 -3.95
CA LEU A 333 -15.53 -3.03 -2.79
C LEU A 333 -14.85 -3.57 -1.53
N HIS A 334 -14.07 -2.71 -0.84
CA HIS A 334 -13.40 -3.05 0.41
C HIS A 334 -13.58 -1.96 1.44
N ARG A 335 -13.41 -2.31 2.73
CA ARG A 335 -13.30 -1.33 3.80
C ARG A 335 -11.87 -0.79 3.85
N VAL A 336 -11.75 0.52 3.91
CA VAL A 336 -10.47 1.20 4.01
C VAL A 336 -10.46 2.19 5.17
N TRP A 337 -9.33 2.29 5.85
CA TRP A 337 -9.04 3.39 6.74
C TRP A 337 -8.64 4.61 5.93
N VAL A 338 -9.27 5.74 6.20
CA VAL A 338 -8.96 7.01 5.53
C VAL A 338 -8.10 7.87 6.44
N VAL A 339 -6.89 8.19 5.98
CA VAL A 339 -5.90 8.98 6.73
C VAL A 339 -5.52 10.22 5.94
N GLU A 340 -5.67 11.38 6.54
CA GLU A 340 -5.29 12.65 5.94
C GLU A 340 -3.99 13.17 6.56
N ALA A 341 -3.08 13.63 5.70
CA ALA A 341 -1.82 14.26 6.05
C ALA A 341 -1.87 15.74 5.65
N THR A 342 -1.78 16.64 6.62
CA THR A 342 -1.66 18.09 6.44
C THR A 342 -0.26 18.53 6.83
N ARG A 343 0.42 19.29 5.95
CA ARG A 343 1.78 19.74 6.21
C ARG A 343 1.86 20.51 7.51
N ARG A 344 2.81 20.15 8.37
CA ARG A 344 3.06 20.88 9.63
C ARG A 344 3.59 22.27 9.35
N GLU A 345 3.29 23.20 10.24
CA GLU A 345 3.90 24.52 10.25
C GLU A 345 5.43 24.38 10.35
N GLY A 346 6.17 25.17 9.55
CA GLY A 346 7.64 25.09 9.46
C GLY A 346 8.18 23.98 8.56
N SER A 347 7.34 23.02 8.08
CA SER A 347 7.75 22.06 7.05
C SER A 347 7.79 22.72 5.67
N SER A 348 8.85 22.46 4.90
CA SER A 348 9.02 22.95 3.53
C SER A 348 8.52 21.97 2.46
N HIS A 349 7.87 20.89 2.87
CA HIS A 349 7.42 19.86 1.95
C HIS A 349 6.48 20.43 0.88
N ARG A 350 6.65 20.01 -0.40
CA ARG A 350 5.89 20.57 -1.55
C ARG A 350 4.38 20.34 -1.49
N TYR A 351 3.92 19.23 -0.88
CA TYR A 351 2.50 18.96 -0.76
C TYR A 351 1.97 19.48 0.57
N GLN A 352 0.89 20.27 0.51
CA GLN A 352 0.22 20.80 1.68
C GLN A 352 -0.74 19.79 2.29
N ARG A 353 -1.46 19.02 1.43
CA ARG A 353 -2.45 18.04 1.86
C ARG A 353 -2.40 16.80 0.98
N ARG A 354 -2.49 15.64 1.64
CA ARG A 354 -2.58 14.32 1.01
C ARG A 354 -3.62 13.49 1.74
N ARG A 355 -4.20 12.52 1.05
CA ARG A 355 -5.09 11.55 1.66
C ARG A 355 -4.71 10.15 1.20
N TYR A 356 -4.68 9.23 2.15
CA TYR A 356 -4.32 7.83 1.95
C TYR A 356 -5.48 6.95 2.33
N TYR A 357 -5.71 5.90 1.54
CA TYR A 357 -6.76 4.93 1.75
C TYR A 357 -6.11 3.57 1.96
N LEU A 358 -6.15 3.11 3.22
CA LEU A 358 -5.46 1.91 3.65
C LEU A 358 -6.46 0.77 3.77
N ASP A 359 -6.19 -0.33 3.09
CA ASP A 359 -7.00 -1.55 3.19
C ASP A 359 -7.03 -2.08 4.64
N GLU A 360 -8.22 -2.42 5.14
CA GLU A 360 -8.36 -2.89 6.52
C GLU A 360 -7.72 -4.27 6.74
N ASP A 361 -7.66 -5.10 5.69
CA ASP A 361 -7.13 -6.46 5.78
C ASP A 361 -5.59 -6.50 5.79
N SER A 362 -4.93 -5.58 5.08
CA SER A 362 -3.48 -5.62 4.84
C SER A 362 -2.70 -4.43 5.39
N TRP A 363 -3.35 -3.34 5.75
CA TRP A 363 -2.74 -2.04 6.05
C TRP A 363 -1.95 -1.45 4.88
N ARG A 364 -2.15 -1.97 3.65
CA ARG A 364 -1.52 -1.40 2.45
C ARG A 364 -2.31 -0.20 1.96
N VAL A 365 -1.61 0.79 1.38
CA VAL A 365 -2.26 1.89 0.69
C VAL A 365 -2.79 1.38 -0.64
N MET A 366 -4.07 1.50 -0.87
CA MET A 366 -4.72 1.11 -2.12
C MET A 366 -4.65 2.24 -3.15
N PHE A 367 -4.84 3.47 -2.69
CA PHE A 367 -4.66 4.67 -3.49
C PHE A 367 -4.39 5.89 -2.62
N ALA A 368 -3.84 6.94 -3.23
CA ALA A 368 -3.50 8.19 -2.56
C ALA A 368 -3.84 9.41 -3.43
N GLU A 369 -4.24 10.48 -2.79
CA GLU A 369 -4.60 11.76 -3.40
C GLU A 369 -3.67 12.87 -2.91
N HIS A 370 -3.26 13.74 -3.82
CA HIS A 370 -2.47 14.92 -3.52
C HIS A 370 -3.23 16.14 -4.00
N TYR A 371 -3.49 17.05 -3.08
CA TYR A 371 -4.32 18.23 -3.31
C TYR A 371 -3.45 19.46 -3.56
N ASP A 372 -3.92 20.32 -4.44
CA ASP A 372 -3.35 21.65 -4.68
C ASP A 372 -3.80 22.66 -3.61
N GLU A 373 -3.40 23.92 -3.79
CA GLU A 373 -3.75 25.02 -2.88
C GLU A 373 -5.23 25.38 -2.93
N GLN A 374 -5.93 25.06 -4.00
CA GLN A 374 -7.37 25.25 -4.18
C GLN A 374 -8.17 24.11 -3.55
N GLY A 375 -7.51 23.04 -3.12
CA GLY A 375 -8.14 21.86 -2.54
C GLY A 375 -8.61 20.83 -3.56
N GLU A 376 -8.23 20.99 -4.84
CA GLU A 376 -8.53 20.05 -5.90
C GLU A 376 -7.45 18.96 -6.02
N VAL A 377 -7.86 17.78 -6.47
CA VAL A 377 -6.90 16.67 -6.71
C VAL A 377 -6.11 16.96 -7.98
N HIS A 378 -4.81 17.23 -7.84
CA HIS A 378 -3.93 17.43 -9.00
C HIS A 378 -3.04 16.22 -9.29
N ARG A 379 -2.89 15.28 -8.33
CA ARG A 379 -2.21 13.99 -8.52
C ARG A 379 -3.00 12.88 -7.84
N PHE A 380 -3.08 11.76 -8.52
CA PHE A 380 -3.73 10.55 -8.06
C PHE A 380 -2.78 9.37 -8.23
N SER A 381 -2.77 8.45 -7.29
CA SER A 381 -1.91 7.26 -7.33
C SER A 381 -2.69 6.05 -6.90
N GLU A 382 -2.53 4.93 -7.63
CA GLU A 382 -3.15 3.65 -7.29
C GLU A 382 -2.08 2.58 -7.14
N ALA A 383 -2.28 1.67 -6.18
CA ALA A 383 -1.45 0.49 -6.00
C ALA A 383 -2.27 -0.76 -6.29
N HIS A 384 -1.89 -1.47 -7.32
CA HIS A 384 -2.53 -2.71 -7.74
C HIS A 384 -1.82 -3.89 -7.06
N HIS A 385 -2.52 -4.55 -6.15
CA HIS A 385 -1.95 -5.62 -5.31
C HIS A 385 -2.42 -7.00 -5.74
N ILE A 386 -1.58 -8.00 -5.47
CA ILE A 386 -1.95 -9.41 -5.45
C ILE A 386 -1.54 -10.05 -4.13
N ASN A 387 -2.08 -11.19 -3.80
CA ASN A 387 -1.55 -12.05 -2.76
C ASN A 387 -0.50 -13.00 -3.37
N TYR A 388 0.77 -12.82 -3.00
CA TYR A 388 1.86 -13.76 -3.26
C TYR A 388 1.67 -14.90 -2.25
N TYR A 389 0.82 -15.85 -2.62
CA TYR A 389 0.20 -16.79 -1.69
C TYR A 389 1.19 -17.79 -1.08
N GLU A 390 2.29 -18.13 -1.76
CA GLU A 390 3.37 -18.96 -1.22
C GLU A 390 4.08 -18.29 -0.03
N ALA A 391 4.20 -16.95 -0.07
CA ALA A 391 4.79 -16.13 0.98
C ALA A 391 3.75 -15.57 1.95
N LYS A 392 2.44 -15.71 1.63
CA LYS A 392 1.32 -15.05 2.33
C LYS A 392 1.54 -13.54 2.44
N VAL A 393 2.00 -12.92 1.37
CA VAL A 393 2.32 -11.49 1.29
C VAL A 393 1.36 -10.81 0.33
N PHE A 394 0.58 -9.86 0.82
CA PHE A 394 -0.21 -8.98 -0.03
C PHE A 394 0.62 -7.76 -0.39
N TYR A 395 1.04 -7.68 -1.67
CA TYR A 395 1.98 -6.66 -2.10
C TYR A 395 1.65 -6.16 -3.51
N THR A 396 2.17 -4.97 -3.83
CA THR A 396 1.94 -4.37 -5.14
C THR A 396 2.62 -5.16 -6.26
N THR A 397 1.94 -5.24 -7.40
CA THR A 397 2.50 -5.69 -8.66
C THR A 397 2.62 -4.56 -9.67
N LEU A 398 1.87 -3.47 -9.46
CA LEU A 398 1.93 -2.26 -10.26
C LEU A 398 1.49 -1.05 -9.42
N ASP A 399 2.30 0.00 -9.37
CA ASP A 399 1.91 1.30 -8.84
C ASP A 399 1.78 2.30 -9.98
N THR A 400 0.72 3.10 -9.96
CA THR A 400 0.47 4.18 -10.91
C THR A 400 0.51 5.54 -10.23
N TYR A 401 1.10 6.53 -10.87
CA TYR A 401 1.21 7.91 -10.38
C TYR A 401 0.77 8.86 -11.49
N TYR A 402 -0.49 9.27 -11.46
CA TYR A 402 -1.09 10.16 -12.45
C TYR A 402 -0.85 11.62 -12.10
N LYS A 403 -0.36 12.40 -13.07
CA LYS A 403 -0.25 13.85 -13.01
C LYS A 403 -1.31 14.46 -13.91
N LEU A 404 -2.43 14.87 -13.31
CA LEU A 404 -3.65 15.19 -14.03
C LEU A 404 -3.53 16.39 -14.96
N ASP A 405 -2.77 17.42 -14.59
CA ASP A 405 -2.55 18.63 -15.38
C ASP A 405 -1.80 18.39 -16.70
N THR A 406 -0.90 17.38 -16.73
CA THR A 406 -0.08 17.07 -17.91
C THR A 406 -0.55 15.86 -18.70
N GLU A 407 -1.55 15.13 -18.21
CA GLU A 407 -2.05 13.87 -18.78
C GLU A 407 -0.94 12.81 -18.96
N ARG A 408 0.07 12.86 -18.10
CA ARG A 408 1.20 11.93 -18.04
C ARG A 408 1.16 11.16 -16.73
N TYR A 409 1.73 9.98 -16.74
CA TYR A 409 1.83 9.17 -15.55
C TYR A 409 3.16 8.42 -15.50
N TYR A 410 3.47 7.95 -14.31
CA TYR A 410 4.65 7.16 -14.00
C TYR A 410 4.23 5.83 -13.40
N LEU A 411 4.80 4.73 -13.88
CA LEU A 411 4.55 3.39 -13.39
C LEU A 411 5.76 2.87 -12.63
N ARG A 412 5.50 2.01 -11.64
CA ARG A 412 6.50 1.23 -10.91
C ARG A 412 6.05 -0.22 -10.84
N HIS A 413 7.00 -1.13 -10.78
CA HIS A 413 6.77 -2.59 -10.75
C HIS A 413 6.18 -3.16 -12.05
N VAL A 414 6.47 -2.54 -13.19
CA VAL A 414 6.05 -3.07 -14.52
C VAL A 414 7.00 -4.19 -14.92
N ASP A 415 6.98 -5.30 -14.18
CA ASP A 415 8.03 -6.33 -14.20
C ASP A 415 7.73 -7.47 -15.17
N ASN A 416 6.65 -7.38 -15.94
CA ASN A 416 6.09 -8.44 -16.76
C ASN A 416 7.09 -9.09 -17.74
N ASP A 417 8.08 -8.33 -18.22
CA ASP A 417 9.14 -8.82 -19.11
C ASP A 417 10.29 -9.53 -18.39
N TYR A 418 10.22 -9.66 -17.05
CA TYR A 418 11.31 -10.21 -16.22
C TYR A 418 10.87 -11.46 -15.45
N SER A 419 10.65 -11.33 -14.15
CA SER A 419 10.22 -12.43 -13.29
C SER A 419 9.46 -11.88 -12.07
N PRO A 420 8.57 -12.68 -11.48
CA PRO A 420 7.94 -12.30 -10.21
C PRO A 420 8.97 -12.15 -9.09
N PHE A 421 8.59 -11.48 -8.01
CA PHE A 421 9.43 -11.35 -6.82
C PHE A 421 9.68 -12.71 -6.17
N ASP A 422 10.94 -12.98 -5.83
CA ASP A 422 11.36 -14.16 -5.09
C ASP A 422 11.41 -13.85 -3.59
N PHE A 423 10.34 -14.19 -2.88
CA PHE A 423 10.24 -14.03 -1.43
C PHE A 423 11.00 -15.10 -0.63
N SER A 424 11.59 -16.10 -1.30
CA SER A 424 12.48 -17.08 -0.67
C SER A 424 13.89 -16.54 -0.44
N PHE A 425 14.21 -15.37 -1.02
CA PHE A 425 15.51 -14.74 -0.87
C PHE A 425 15.76 -14.32 0.57
N ASP A 426 16.72 -14.97 1.20
CA ASP A 426 17.09 -14.76 2.60
C ASP A 426 18.59 -14.49 2.72
N GLN A 427 18.94 -13.37 3.32
CA GLN A 427 20.30 -12.95 3.58
C GLN A 427 20.44 -12.42 5.01
N ASN A 428 21.62 -12.55 5.59
CA ASN A 428 21.91 -11.98 6.91
C ASN A 428 22.40 -10.52 6.82
N ALA A 429 22.47 -9.84 7.95
CA ALA A 429 22.89 -8.44 8.06
C ALA A 429 24.24 -8.15 7.42
N SER A 430 25.18 -9.12 7.40
CA SER A 430 26.52 -8.95 6.80
C SER A 430 26.47 -8.85 5.28
N TYR A 431 25.35 -9.21 4.64
CA TYR A 431 25.14 -9.01 3.21
C TYR A 431 24.94 -7.53 2.86
N TYR A 432 24.35 -6.76 3.76
CA TYR A 432 23.93 -5.37 3.56
C TYR A 432 24.91 -4.37 4.19
N ILE A 433 26.21 -4.54 3.91
CA ILE A 433 27.26 -3.63 4.41
C ILE A 433 27.99 -2.93 3.25
N PRO A 434 28.48 -1.68 3.45
CA PRO A 434 29.12 -0.90 2.38
C PRO A 434 30.33 -1.60 1.74
N GLY A 435 31.12 -2.33 2.53
CA GLY A 435 32.29 -3.06 2.05
C GLY A 435 31.99 -4.13 0.98
N ARG A 436 30.77 -4.65 0.95
CA ARG A 436 30.34 -5.65 -0.05
C ARG A 436 29.90 -5.06 -1.39
N LEU A 437 29.58 -3.76 -1.47
CA LEU A 437 29.10 -3.14 -2.72
C LEU A 437 30.10 -3.28 -3.86
N LYS A 438 31.38 -3.12 -3.58
CA LYS A 438 32.44 -3.26 -4.60
C LYS A 438 32.58 -4.69 -5.11
N MET A 439 32.32 -5.70 -4.29
CA MET A 439 32.33 -7.11 -4.69
C MET A 439 31.09 -7.45 -5.54
N LYS A 440 29.94 -6.89 -5.17
CA LYS A 440 28.68 -7.04 -5.92
C LYS A 440 28.78 -6.44 -7.32
N ALA A 441 29.56 -5.37 -7.51
CA ALA A 441 29.79 -4.73 -8.81
C ALA A 441 30.65 -5.55 -9.79
N LYS A 442 31.27 -6.65 -9.35
CA LYS A 442 32.08 -7.55 -10.19
C LYS A 442 31.29 -8.76 -10.71
N ARG A 443 30.08 -8.94 -10.23
CA ARG A 443 29.15 -9.99 -10.68
C ARG A 443 28.22 -9.43 -11.76
#